data_7831e9b871eb4205a1021e4d2b18910b
#
_entry.id   7831e9b871eb4205a1021e4d2b18910b
#
_cell.length_a   1.000
_cell.length_b   1.000
_cell.length_c   1.000
_cell.angle_alpha   90.00
_cell.angle_beta   90.00
_cell.angle_gamma   90.00
#
_symmetry.space_group_name_H-M   'P 1'
#
loop_
_entity.id
_entity.type
_entity.pdbx_description
1 polymer ?
#
loop_
_entity_poly.entity_id
_entity_poly.type
_entity_poly.pdbx_seq_one_letter_code
_entity_poly.pdbx_strand_id
1 'polypeptide(L)'
;VNRTGLLRCAAAAVLFGASTPLAAPLARDMSAPTLAGLLYLGAALAVAPQNLRRLPARAALRTNGPRLATAVVVGGAVGPVLLVLGLTRTSAASASLLLNLELVFTVLLAGWFFREHIGPRVAAGTALVTGGSVLLTSAGTSPEVRLGALLVAAACLCWAIDNCATANVDRLTPSFITFAKGTIAGGANLAIGLAIAAPPSPSDTLLALAVGSVGYGLSITLWVTGARDLGAARAQIVFSAAPFVGVTLAWALLAEPITWPQVLAVLLLLAGIGLVVRSGHEHEHVHEPIEHVHEHRHDAHHAGHRPIADAPDRHSHAHRHEPQRHSHPHLPDLHHRHTHP
;
A
#
# COMPACT_ATOMS: atom_id res chain seq x y z
N VAL A 1 12.89 -11.84 -17.20
CA VAL A 1 11.90 -11.04 -16.45
C VAL A 1 10.52 -11.39 -17.01
N ASN A 2 9.58 -11.77 -16.16
CA ASN A 2 8.21 -12.04 -16.58
C ASN A 2 7.52 -10.73 -17.02
N ARG A 3 7.36 -10.53 -18.34
CA ARG A 3 6.79 -9.31 -18.93
C ARG A 3 5.37 -9.05 -18.43
N THR A 4 4.57 -10.10 -18.25
CA THR A 4 3.19 -9.98 -17.75
C THR A 4 3.16 -9.45 -16.32
N GLY A 5 4.02 -9.96 -15.44
CA GLY A 5 4.14 -9.47 -14.06
C GLY A 5 4.58 -8.00 -14.01
N LEU A 6 5.56 -7.61 -14.86
CA LEU A 6 6.01 -6.23 -14.98
C LEU A 6 4.88 -5.28 -15.41
N LEU A 7 4.14 -5.65 -16.45
CA LEU A 7 3.01 -4.85 -16.95
C LEU A 7 1.89 -4.71 -15.91
N ARG A 8 1.59 -5.77 -15.14
CA ARG A 8 0.61 -5.72 -14.04
C ARG A 8 1.03 -4.74 -12.96
N CYS A 9 2.28 -4.79 -12.51
CA CYS A 9 2.79 -3.87 -11.49
C CYS A 9 2.86 -2.42 -12.00
N ALA A 10 3.27 -2.21 -13.25
CA ALA A 10 3.28 -0.87 -13.86
C ALA A 10 1.86 -0.30 -14.00
N ALA A 11 0.91 -1.10 -14.47
CA ALA A 11 -0.50 -0.69 -14.51
C ALA A 11 -1.05 -0.37 -13.11
N ALA A 12 -0.73 -1.20 -12.11
CA ALA A 12 -1.10 -0.92 -10.72
C ALA A 12 -0.55 0.44 -10.24
N ALA A 13 0.73 0.74 -10.52
CA ALA A 13 1.34 2.01 -10.16
C ALA A 13 0.66 3.21 -10.85
N VAL A 14 0.32 3.08 -12.13
CA VAL A 14 -0.40 4.13 -12.88
C VAL A 14 -1.79 4.36 -12.30
N LEU A 15 -2.56 3.30 -12.07
CA LEU A 15 -3.92 3.39 -11.56
C LEU A 15 -3.96 3.97 -10.15
N PHE A 16 -3.06 3.50 -9.28
CA PHE A 16 -2.95 4.03 -7.91
C PHE A 16 -2.49 5.48 -7.91
N GLY A 17 -1.43 5.79 -8.67
CA GLY A 17 -0.90 7.15 -8.76
C GLY A 17 -1.93 8.17 -9.29
N ALA A 18 -2.75 7.76 -10.24
CA ALA A 18 -3.83 8.60 -10.77
C ALA A 18 -4.94 8.88 -9.75
N SER A 19 -5.12 8.05 -8.73
CA SER A 19 -6.23 8.19 -7.78
C SER A 19 -6.18 9.49 -7.00
N THR A 20 -5.01 9.96 -6.58
CA THR A 20 -4.85 11.20 -5.81
C THR A 20 -5.27 12.44 -6.58
N PRO A 21 -4.74 12.74 -7.80
CA PRO A 21 -5.18 13.89 -8.56
C PRO A 21 -6.64 13.79 -9.03
N LEU A 22 -7.17 12.58 -9.26
CA LEU A 22 -8.58 12.40 -9.60
C LEU A 22 -9.51 12.60 -8.40
N ALA A 23 -9.07 12.30 -7.18
CA ALA A 23 -9.84 12.53 -5.95
C ALA A 23 -9.79 14.00 -5.50
N ALA A 24 -8.75 14.77 -5.87
CA ALA A 24 -8.56 16.14 -5.39
C ALA A 24 -9.71 17.10 -5.74
N PRO A 25 -10.28 17.13 -6.96
CA PRO A 25 -11.47 17.92 -7.25
C PRO A 25 -12.66 17.52 -6.40
N LEU A 26 -12.93 16.21 -6.27
CA LEU A 26 -14.04 15.67 -5.47
C LEU A 26 -13.92 16.02 -3.98
N ALA A 27 -12.70 16.16 -3.46
CA ALA A 27 -12.46 16.57 -2.08
C ALA A 27 -12.94 17.98 -1.76
N ARG A 28 -13.17 18.84 -2.78
CA ARG A 28 -13.69 20.19 -2.62
C ARG A 28 -15.22 20.21 -2.53
N ASP A 29 -15.87 19.23 -3.16
CA ASP A 29 -17.32 19.19 -3.34
C ASP A 29 -18.00 18.23 -2.36
N MET A 30 -17.23 17.39 -1.66
CA MET A 30 -17.73 16.42 -0.70
C MET A 30 -17.09 16.57 0.68
N SER A 31 -17.82 16.17 1.74
CA SER A 31 -17.18 16.00 3.05
C SER A 31 -16.10 14.93 3.01
N ALA A 32 -15.04 15.10 3.78
CA ALA A 32 -13.93 14.17 3.78
C ALA A 32 -14.35 12.71 4.12
N PRO A 33 -15.23 12.46 5.10
CA PRO A 33 -15.72 11.10 5.34
C PRO A 33 -16.56 10.55 4.18
N THR A 34 -17.38 11.38 3.51
CA THR A 34 -18.16 10.95 2.34
C THR A 34 -17.26 10.45 1.22
N LEU A 35 -16.28 11.26 0.81
CA LEU A 35 -15.36 10.88 -0.26
C LEU A 35 -14.52 9.66 0.14
N ALA A 36 -13.92 9.66 1.33
CA ALA A 36 -13.16 8.52 1.84
C ALA A 36 -14.00 7.23 1.85
N GLY A 37 -15.27 7.35 2.28
CA GLY A 37 -16.24 6.25 2.27
C GLY A 37 -16.49 5.69 0.87
N LEU A 38 -16.77 6.55 -0.10
CA LEU A 38 -17.05 6.16 -1.49
C LEU A 38 -15.82 5.54 -2.17
N LEU A 39 -14.62 6.11 -1.97
CA LEU A 39 -13.38 5.54 -2.50
C LEU A 39 -13.15 4.11 -2.00
N TYR A 40 -13.35 3.87 -0.71
CA TYR A 40 -13.15 2.55 -0.11
C TYR A 40 -14.27 1.56 -0.46
N LEU A 41 -15.52 2.02 -0.56
CA LEU A 41 -16.62 1.20 -1.10
C LEU A 41 -16.37 0.83 -2.56
N GLY A 42 -15.87 1.75 -3.38
CA GLY A 42 -15.43 1.46 -4.74
C GLY A 42 -14.37 0.35 -4.79
N ALA A 43 -13.36 0.44 -3.92
CA ALA A 43 -12.34 -0.62 -3.81
C ALA A 43 -12.97 -1.97 -3.42
N ALA A 44 -13.91 -1.99 -2.46
CA ALA A 44 -14.61 -3.21 -2.09
C ALA A 44 -15.43 -3.79 -3.25
N LEU A 45 -16.13 -2.96 -4.01
CA LEU A 45 -16.90 -3.39 -5.19
C LEU A 45 -16.01 -4.08 -6.22
N ALA A 46 -14.82 -3.55 -6.50
CA ALA A 46 -13.89 -4.15 -7.47
C ALA A 46 -13.40 -5.55 -7.05
N VAL A 47 -13.21 -5.79 -5.76
CA VAL A 47 -12.73 -7.08 -5.25
C VAL A 47 -13.85 -7.99 -4.74
N ALA A 48 -15.10 -7.52 -4.68
CA ALA A 48 -16.27 -8.28 -4.19
C ALA A 48 -16.47 -9.62 -4.90
N PRO A 49 -16.39 -9.72 -6.26
CA PRO A 49 -16.67 -10.98 -6.95
C PRO A 49 -15.75 -12.14 -6.52
N GLN A 50 -14.50 -11.82 -6.14
CA GLN A 50 -13.54 -12.82 -5.69
C GLN A 50 -13.82 -13.27 -4.25
N ASN A 51 -14.27 -12.34 -3.40
CA ASN A 51 -14.43 -12.55 -1.97
C ASN A 51 -15.79 -13.14 -1.59
N LEU A 52 -16.86 -12.76 -2.30
CA LEU A 52 -18.19 -13.32 -2.06
C LEU A 52 -18.30 -14.80 -2.42
N ARG A 53 -17.44 -15.28 -3.35
CA ARG A 53 -17.37 -16.69 -3.74
C ARG A 53 -16.61 -17.56 -2.74
N ARG A 54 -15.70 -16.98 -1.94
CA ARG A 54 -14.81 -17.72 -1.04
C ARG A 54 -14.57 -16.91 0.24
N LEU A 55 -15.51 -16.99 1.16
CA LEU A 55 -15.35 -16.37 2.47
C LEU A 55 -14.31 -17.13 3.31
N PRO A 56 -13.46 -16.44 4.07
CA PRO A 56 -12.47 -17.08 4.93
C PRO A 56 -13.15 -17.82 6.09
N ALA A 57 -12.47 -18.84 6.60
CA ALA A 57 -12.93 -19.59 7.75
C ALA A 57 -13.05 -18.70 9.00
N ARG A 58 -14.08 -18.92 9.82
CA ARG A 58 -14.30 -18.16 11.06
C ARG A 58 -13.11 -18.20 12.01
N ALA A 59 -12.35 -19.32 12.03
CA ALA A 59 -11.13 -19.43 12.80
C ALA A 59 -10.06 -18.43 12.36
N ALA A 60 -9.84 -18.26 11.05
CA ALA A 60 -8.89 -17.27 10.52
C ALA A 60 -9.28 -15.84 10.89
N LEU A 61 -10.58 -15.51 10.86
CA LEU A 61 -11.09 -14.20 11.29
C LEU A 61 -10.86 -13.96 12.78
N ARG A 62 -11.08 -14.97 13.64
CA ARG A 62 -10.84 -14.82 15.08
C ARG A 62 -9.38 -14.66 15.42
N THR A 63 -8.49 -15.46 14.80
CA THR A 63 -7.05 -15.39 15.03
C THR A 63 -6.48 -14.02 14.60
N ASN A 64 -6.96 -13.47 13.49
CA ASN A 64 -6.47 -12.21 12.95
C ASN A 64 -7.34 -10.99 13.34
N GLY A 65 -8.35 -11.18 14.19
CA GLY A 65 -9.32 -10.15 14.55
C GLY A 65 -8.72 -8.80 14.95
N PRO A 66 -7.79 -8.74 15.93
CA PRO A 66 -7.17 -7.48 16.32
C PRO A 66 -6.41 -6.78 15.20
N ARG A 67 -5.66 -7.54 14.38
CA ARG A 67 -4.89 -7.00 13.24
C ARG A 67 -5.83 -6.48 12.14
N LEU A 68 -6.88 -7.24 11.84
CA LEU A 68 -7.89 -6.82 10.88
C LEU A 68 -8.66 -5.59 11.38
N ALA A 69 -8.97 -5.51 12.68
CA ALA A 69 -9.59 -4.34 13.28
C ALA A 69 -8.69 -3.10 13.17
N THR A 70 -7.38 -3.24 13.45
CA THR A 70 -6.40 -2.16 13.25
C THR A 70 -6.37 -1.70 11.79
N ALA A 71 -6.32 -2.65 10.84
CA ALA A 71 -6.35 -2.35 9.41
C ALA A 71 -7.63 -1.60 8.99
N VAL A 72 -8.79 -2.03 9.50
CA VAL A 72 -10.08 -1.40 9.20
C VAL A 72 -10.15 0.00 9.80
N VAL A 73 -9.84 0.16 11.09
CA VAL A 73 -10.00 1.44 11.79
C VAL A 73 -8.93 2.43 11.37
N VAL A 74 -7.65 2.06 11.50
CA VAL A 74 -6.54 2.99 11.26
C VAL A 74 -6.32 3.19 9.75
N GLY A 75 -6.10 2.10 9.00
CA GLY A 75 -5.80 2.17 7.58
C GLY A 75 -7.03 2.41 6.70
N GLY A 76 -8.21 1.91 7.08
CA GLY A 76 -9.45 1.98 6.29
C GLY A 76 -10.32 3.18 6.63
N ALA A 77 -10.49 3.55 7.90
CA ALA A 77 -11.36 4.64 8.27
C ALA A 77 -10.61 5.96 8.47
N VAL A 78 -9.58 5.99 9.32
CA VAL A 78 -8.88 7.24 9.69
C VAL A 78 -7.98 7.72 8.55
N GLY A 79 -7.11 6.86 8.01
CA GLY A 79 -6.14 7.23 6.98
C GLY A 79 -6.75 7.94 5.78
N PRO A 80 -7.77 7.39 5.10
CA PRO A 80 -8.41 8.03 3.95
C PRO A 80 -9.07 9.37 4.26
N VAL A 81 -9.69 9.52 5.43
CA VAL A 81 -10.27 10.81 5.85
C VAL A 81 -9.18 11.86 6.02
N LEU A 82 -8.05 11.50 6.64
CA LEU A 82 -6.90 12.40 6.77
C LEU A 82 -6.32 12.80 5.42
N LEU A 83 -6.21 11.86 4.48
CA LEU A 83 -5.77 12.17 3.11
C LEU A 83 -6.73 13.18 2.45
N VAL A 84 -8.03 12.92 2.48
CA VAL A 84 -9.01 13.82 1.84
C VAL A 84 -8.98 15.20 2.50
N LEU A 85 -8.90 15.29 3.83
CA LEU A 85 -8.72 16.55 4.54
C LEU A 85 -7.41 17.26 4.16
N GLY A 86 -6.35 16.51 3.88
CA GLY A 86 -5.10 17.05 3.36
C GLY A 86 -5.26 17.61 1.95
N LEU A 87 -5.95 16.90 1.05
CA LEU A 87 -6.23 17.32 -0.32
C LEU A 87 -7.07 18.59 -0.43
N THR A 88 -7.90 18.91 0.57
CA THR A 88 -8.63 20.18 0.59
C THR A 88 -7.75 21.39 0.93
N ARG A 89 -6.50 21.16 1.38
CA ARG A 89 -5.60 22.19 1.93
C ARG A 89 -4.24 22.29 1.22
N THR A 90 -3.83 21.24 0.50
CA THR A 90 -2.56 21.24 -0.25
C THR A 90 -2.81 20.83 -1.70
N SER A 91 -1.83 21.09 -2.58
CA SER A 91 -1.93 20.69 -3.98
C SER A 91 -1.90 19.17 -4.16
N ALA A 92 -2.58 18.66 -5.17
CA ALA A 92 -2.57 17.23 -5.49
C ALA A 92 -1.15 16.75 -5.85
N ALA A 93 -0.34 17.59 -6.50
CA ALA A 93 1.06 17.30 -6.78
C ALA A 93 1.88 17.09 -5.48
N SER A 94 1.77 18.02 -4.52
CA SER A 94 2.46 17.90 -3.24
C SER A 94 1.95 16.71 -2.43
N ALA A 95 0.62 16.49 -2.40
CA ALA A 95 0.03 15.34 -1.73
C ALA A 95 0.55 14.02 -2.32
N SER A 96 0.60 13.89 -3.65
CA SER A 96 1.12 12.70 -4.33
C SER A 96 2.57 12.40 -3.94
N LEU A 97 3.43 13.42 -3.86
CA LEU A 97 4.82 13.24 -3.44
C LEU A 97 4.93 12.86 -1.96
N LEU A 98 4.11 13.47 -1.09
CA LEU A 98 4.07 13.18 0.35
C LEU A 98 3.63 11.75 0.67
N LEU A 99 2.89 11.08 -0.22
CA LEU A 99 2.52 9.66 -0.05
C LEU A 99 3.73 8.73 0.08
N ASN A 100 4.93 9.14 -0.41
CA ASN A 100 6.16 8.38 -0.15
C ASN A 100 6.56 8.30 1.34
N LEU A 101 5.99 9.15 2.21
CA LEU A 101 6.17 9.03 3.66
C LEU A 101 5.63 7.72 4.23
N GLU A 102 4.69 7.06 3.54
CA GLU A 102 4.24 5.73 3.92
C GLU A 102 5.41 4.74 3.96
N LEU A 103 6.30 4.78 2.95
CA LEU A 103 7.52 3.95 2.94
C LEU A 103 8.42 4.27 4.15
N VAL A 104 8.64 5.56 4.42
CA VAL A 104 9.46 6.00 5.56
C VAL A 104 8.91 5.47 6.88
N PHE A 105 7.63 5.70 7.14
CA PHE A 105 7.00 5.26 8.37
C PHE A 105 6.95 3.73 8.47
N THR A 106 6.71 3.02 7.35
CA THR A 106 6.72 1.55 7.34
C THR A 106 8.10 1.01 7.70
N VAL A 107 9.19 1.56 7.14
CA VAL A 107 10.57 1.16 7.47
C VAL A 107 10.88 1.44 8.93
N LEU A 108 10.52 2.62 9.45
CA LEU A 108 10.78 2.98 10.85
C LEU A 108 9.98 2.11 11.83
N LEU A 109 8.70 1.85 11.53
CA LEU A 109 7.85 0.98 12.36
C LEU A 109 8.31 -0.48 12.29
N ALA A 110 8.72 -0.97 11.11
CA ALA A 110 9.25 -2.32 10.96
C ALA A 110 10.55 -2.49 11.77
N GLY A 111 11.46 -1.53 11.67
CA GLY A 111 12.68 -1.52 12.48
C GLY A 111 12.40 -1.51 13.99
N TRP A 112 11.37 -0.76 14.44
CA TRP A 112 11.02 -0.70 15.85
C TRP A 112 10.25 -1.93 16.35
N PHE A 113 9.17 -2.32 15.66
CA PHE A 113 8.29 -3.41 16.12
C PHE A 113 8.88 -4.79 15.86
N PHE A 114 9.55 -4.97 14.71
CA PHE A 114 10.08 -6.27 14.31
C PHE A 114 11.59 -6.37 14.52
N ARG A 115 12.24 -5.29 15.02
CA ARG A 115 13.69 -5.20 15.20
C ARG A 115 14.47 -5.50 13.92
N GLU A 116 13.90 -5.13 12.78
CA GLU A 116 14.58 -5.30 11.49
C GLU A 116 15.81 -4.40 11.40
N HIS A 117 16.89 -4.92 10.86
CA HIS A 117 18.10 -4.14 10.68
C HIS A 117 17.95 -3.14 9.54
N ILE A 118 18.06 -1.86 9.86
CA ILE A 118 18.04 -0.78 8.87
C ILE A 118 19.48 -0.52 8.41
N GLY A 119 19.85 -1.13 7.28
CA GLY A 119 21.18 -0.92 6.69
C GLY A 119 21.42 0.52 6.25
N PRO A 120 22.71 0.95 6.09
CA PRO A 120 23.06 2.36 5.83
C PRO A 120 22.45 2.92 4.55
N ARG A 121 22.25 2.10 3.51
CA ARG A 121 21.60 2.52 2.26
C ARG A 121 20.10 2.79 2.46
N VAL A 122 19.43 1.94 3.23
CA VAL A 122 18.01 2.14 3.59
C VAL A 122 17.87 3.39 4.45
N ALA A 123 18.75 3.59 5.45
CA ALA A 123 18.75 4.78 6.29
C ALA A 123 18.97 6.06 5.45
N ALA A 124 19.95 6.06 4.54
CA ALA A 124 20.21 7.20 3.67
C ALA A 124 19.03 7.48 2.71
N GLY A 125 18.45 6.42 2.11
CA GLY A 125 17.28 6.55 1.26
C GLY A 125 16.06 7.09 2.02
N THR A 126 15.79 6.59 3.20
CA THR A 126 14.74 7.08 4.11
C THR A 126 14.96 8.55 4.50
N ALA A 127 16.21 8.94 4.79
CA ALA A 127 16.56 10.34 5.08
C ALA A 127 16.31 11.26 3.87
N LEU A 128 16.61 10.84 2.64
CA LEU A 128 16.34 11.62 1.42
C LEU A 128 14.83 11.79 1.18
N VAL A 129 14.05 10.72 1.34
CA VAL A 129 12.58 10.77 1.21
C VAL A 129 11.99 11.70 2.28
N THR A 130 12.45 11.60 3.51
CA THR A 130 12.04 12.49 4.61
C THR A 130 12.42 13.94 4.31
N GLY A 131 13.64 14.19 3.84
CA GLY A 131 14.12 15.53 3.45
C GLY A 131 13.27 16.17 2.36
N GLY A 132 12.91 15.42 1.32
CA GLY A 132 11.99 15.88 0.27
C GLY A 132 10.61 16.22 0.81
N SER A 133 10.08 15.41 1.72
CA SER A 133 8.77 15.64 2.35
C SER A 133 8.76 16.83 3.30
N VAL A 134 9.84 17.01 4.07
CA VAL A 134 10.03 18.20 4.94
C VAL A 134 10.13 19.46 4.09
N LEU A 135 10.87 19.41 2.97
CA LEU A 135 10.98 20.52 2.03
C LEU A 135 9.59 20.93 1.50
N LEU A 136 8.77 19.98 1.06
CA LEU A 136 7.42 20.25 0.58
C LEU A 136 6.53 20.87 1.66
N THR A 137 6.62 20.33 2.88
CA THR A 137 5.83 20.85 4.02
C THR A 137 6.26 22.24 4.43
N SER A 138 7.58 22.51 4.47
CA SER A 138 8.14 23.83 4.86
C SER A 138 7.99 24.89 3.79
N ALA A 139 7.98 24.50 2.52
CA ALA A 139 7.74 25.40 1.39
C ALA A 139 6.28 25.88 1.30
N GLY A 140 5.37 25.31 2.07
CA GLY A 140 3.98 25.75 2.17
C GLY A 140 3.91 27.22 2.61
N THR A 141 3.27 28.07 1.78
CA THR A 141 3.22 29.53 1.97
C THR A 141 2.28 29.97 3.08
N SER A 142 1.33 29.12 3.47
CA SER A 142 0.36 29.40 4.53
C SER A 142 0.31 28.29 5.60
N PRO A 143 -0.17 28.58 6.83
CA PRO A 143 -0.42 27.57 7.83
C PRO A 143 -1.37 26.45 7.38
N GLU A 144 -2.36 26.80 6.55
CA GLU A 144 -3.34 25.84 6.00
C GLU A 144 -2.69 24.81 5.09
N VAL A 145 -1.80 25.24 4.18
CA VAL A 145 -1.05 24.34 3.28
C VAL A 145 -0.14 23.42 4.10
N ARG A 146 0.52 23.93 5.14
CA ARG A 146 1.33 23.10 6.04
C ARG A 146 0.50 22.10 6.82
N LEU A 147 -0.67 22.49 7.29
CA LEU A 147 -1.63 21.58 7.92
C LEU A 147 -2.07 20.49 6.95
N GLY A 148 -2.35 20.83 5.69
CA GLY A 148 -2.67 19.87 4.64
C GLY A 148 -1.57 18.83 4.45
N ALA A 149 -0.31 19.27 4.37
CA ALA A 149 0.83 18.36 4.27
C ALA A 149 0.98 17.44 5.50
N LEU A 150 0.76 17.98 6.72
CA LEU A 150 0.78 17.19 7.95
C LEU A 150 -0.36 16.16 8.01
N LEU A 151 -1.54 16.50 7.51
CA LEU A 151 -2.67 15.56 7.41
C LEU A 151 -2.36 14.42 6.44
N VAL A 152 -1.74 14.70 5.29
CA VAL A 152 -1.26 13.65 4.38
C VAL A 152 -0.19 12.78 5.04
N ALA A 153 0.76 13.38 5.75
CA ALA A 153 1.77 12.63 6.51
C ALA A 153 1.13 11.72 7.57
N ALA A 154 0.11 12.21 8.29
CA ALA A 154 -0.64 11.42 9.26
C ALA A 154 -1.42 10.27 8.59
N ALA A 155 -1.98 10.47 7.39
CA ALA A 155 -2.58 9.40 6.60
C ALA A 155 -1.54 8.31 6.24
N CYS A 156 -0.35 8.71 5.82
CA CYS A 156 0.76 7.80 5.55
C CYS A 156 1.17 6.98 6.79
N LEU A 157 1.21 7.62 7.97
CA LEU A 157 1.46 6.91 9.22
C LEU A 157 0.36 5.88 9.53
N CYS A 158 -0.91 6.22 9.31
CA CYS A 158 -2.02 5.27 9.46
C CYS A 158 -1.84 4.05 8.55
N TRP A 159 -1.45 4.24 7.29
CA TRP A 159 -1.21 3.13 6.37
C TRP A 159 0.06 2.34 6.70
N ALA A 160 1.10 2.98 7.21
CA ALA A 160 2.27 2.28 7.71
C ALA A 160 1.95 1.37 8.91
N ILE A 161 1.09 1.82 9.83
CA ILE A 161 0.57 0.99 10.94
C ILE A 161 -0.26 -0.17 10.39
N ASP A 162 -1.12 0.09 9.42
CA ASP A 162 -1.91 -0.94 8.71
C ASP A 162 -1.02 -1.97 8.03
N ASN A 163 0.01 -1.53 7.29
CA ASN A 163 0.98 -2.41 6.65
C ASN A 163 1.68 -3.32 7.66
N CYS A 164 2.15 -2.76 8.78
CA CYS A 164 2.76 -3.54 9.86
C CYS A 164 1.77 -4.51 10.53
N ALA A 165 0.53 -4.09 10.74
CA ALA A 165 -0.50 -4.96 11.32
C ALA A 165 -0.86 -6.12 10.38
N THR A 166 -0.95 -5.86 9.06
CA THR A 166 -1.37 -6.84 8.06
C THR A 166 -0.22 -7.70 7.54
N ALA A 167 1.05 -7.30 7.70
CA ALA A 167 2.22 -8.09 7.32
C ALA A 167 2.25 -9.50 7.94
N ASN A 168 1.64 -9.67 9.11
CA ASN A 168 1.60 -10.92 9.86
C ASN A 168 0.20 -11.58 9.87
N VAL A 169 -0.69 -11.19 8.96
CA VAL A 169 -2.00 -11.81 8.84
C VAL A 169 -1.86 -13.09 8.04
N ASP A 170 -2.13 -14.22 8.70
CA ASP A 170 -2.14 -15.55 8.11
C ASP A 170 -3.56 -15.96 7.69
N ARG A 171 -3.68 -16.77 6.62
CA ARG A 171 -4.93 -17.33 6.12
C ARG A 171 -6.01 -16.34 5.66
N LEU A 172 -5.68 -15.06 5.53
CA LEU A 172 -6.51 -14.05 4.87
C LEU A 172 -5.80 -13.54 3.63
N THR A 173 -6.52 -13.49 2.52
CA THR A 173 -5.96 -12.93 1.28
C THR A 173 -5.91 -11.40 1.36
N PRO A 174 -4.93 -10.73 0.71
CA PRO A 174 -4.92 -9.28 0.59
C PRO A 174 -6.21 -8.70 0.00
N SER A 175 -6.81 -9.41 -0.97
CA SER A 175 -8.12 -9.06 -1.53
C SER A 175 -9.23 -9.05 -0.48
N PHE A 176 -9.24 -10.03 0.46
CA PHE A 176 -10.22 -10.06 1.54
C PHE A 176 -10.01 -8.92 2.53
N ILE A 177 -8.76 -8.59 2.86
CA ILE A 177 -8.46 -7.45 3.74
C ILE A 177 -8.96 -6.16 3.10
N THR A 178 -8.73 -5.96 1.78
CA THR A 178 -9.25 -4.81 1.02
C THR A 178 -10.77 -4.80 1.02
N PHE A 179 -11.43 -5.95 0.83
CA PHE A 179 -12.88 -6.08 0.88
C PHE A 179 -13.44 -5.71 2.25
N ALA A 180 -12.86 -6.22 3.33
CA ALA A 180 -13.28 -5.92 4.70
C ALA A 180 -13.08 -4.44 5.05
N LYS A 181 -11.93 -3.86 4.72
CA LYS A 181 -11.67 -2.43 4.89
C LYS A 181 -12.66 -1.59 4.10
N GLY A 182 -12.83 -1.92 2.83
CA GLY A 182 -13.72 -1.17 1.93
C GLY A 182 -15.17 -1.22 2.36
N THR A 183 -15.68 -2.36 2.78
CA THR A 183 -17.08 -2.50 3.21
C THR A 183 -17.32 -1.89 4.59
N ILE A 184 -16.50 -2.19 5.58
CA ILE A 184 -16.73 -1.78 6.97
C ILE A 184 -16.33 -0.30 7.15
N ALA A 185 -15.08 0.05 6.86
CA ALA A 185 -14.61 1.42 7.02
C ALA A 185 -15.24 2.37 6.00
N GLY A 186 -15.36 1.92 4.74
CA GLY A 186 -16.03 2.70 3.69
C GLY A 186 -17.49 2.98 4.02
N GLY A 187 -18.23 1.97 4.48
CA GLY A 187 -19.62 2.12 4.92
C GLY A 187 -19.75 3.04 6.13
N ALA A 188 -18.89 2.89 7.14
CA ALA A 188 -18.89 3.75 8.32
C ALA A 188 -18.58 5.22 7.97
N ASN A 189 -17.55 5.46 7.17
CA ASN A 189 -17.19 6.80 6.73
C ASN A 189 -18.30 7.45 5.89
N LEU A 190 -18.92 6.69 4.98
CA LEU A 190 -20.06 7.20 4.20
C LEU A 190 -21.23 7.56 5.11
N ALA A 191 -21.58 6.71 6.09
CA ALA A 191 -22.65 6.98 7.04
C ALA A 191 -22.38 8.25 7.88
N ILE A 192 -21.14 8.40 8.38
CA ILE A 192 -20.72 9.62 9.09
C ILE A 192 -20.81 10.83 8.16
N GLY A 193 -20.29 10.71 6.94
CA GLY A 193 -20.27 11.80 5.97
C GLY A 193 -21.67 12.31 5.62
N LEU A 194 -22.61 11.40 5.39
CA LEU A 194 -24.01 11.72 5.09
C LEU A 194 -24.76 12.27 6.30
N ALA A 195 -24.33 11.98 7.53
CA ALA A 195 -24.91 12.54 8.75
C ALA A 195 -24.49 13.99 9.01
N ILE A 196 -23.32 14.42 8.49
CA ILE A 196 -22.75 15.76 8.77
C ILE A 196 -22.79 16.71 7.58
N ALA A 197 -23.06 16.21 6.37
CA ALA A 197 -23.09 17.03 5.15
C ALA A 197 -24.18 16.53 4.18
N ALA A 198 -24.56 17.40 3.25
CA ALA A 198 -25.48 17.02 2.18
C ALA A 198 -24.91 15.87 1.33
N PRO A 199 -25.78 14.98 0.81
CA PRO A 199 -25.36 13.93 -0.09
C PRO A 199 -24.72 14.52 -1.36
N PRO A 200 -23.66 13.90 -1.89
CA PRO A 200 -23.03 14.33 -3.13
C PRO A 200 -23.97 14.13 -4.33
N SER A 201 -23.65 14.79 -5.44
CA SER A 201 -24.36 14.56 -6.69
C SER A 201 -24.22 13.10 -7.16
N PRO A 202 -25.16 12.56 -7.94
CA PRO A 202 -25.02 11.21 -8.51
C PRO A 202 -23.76 11.05 -9.37
N SER A 203 -23.38 12.08 -10.12
CA SER A 203 -22.15 12.08 -10.96
C SER A 203 -20.89 11.97 -10.12
N ASP A 204 -20.80 12.76 -9.05
CA ASP A 204 -19.62 12.74 -8.16
C ASP A 204 -19.55 11.44 -7.36
N THR A 205 -20.70 10.90 -6.96
CA THR A 205 -20.79 9.58 -6.32
C THR A 205 -20.24 8.49 -7.24
N LEU A 206 -20.68 8.45 -8.50
CA LEU A 206 -20.21 7.48 -9.49
C LEU A 206 -18.71 7.65 -9.77
N LEU A 207 -18.24 8.90 -9.89
CA LEU A 207 -16.84 9.18 -10.13
C LEU A 207 -15.97 8.75 -8.93
N ALA A 208 -16.39 9.06 -7.69
CA ALA A 208 -15.68 8.61 -6.49
C ALA A 208 -15.62 7.08 -6.38
N LEU A 209 -16.73 6.39 -6.64
CA LEU A 209 -16.76 4.93 -6.69
C LEU A 209 -15.85 4.36 -7.79
N ALA A 210 -15.84 4.98 -8.98
CA ALA A 210 -14.98 4.58 -10.09
C ALA A 210 -13.49 4.77 -9.75
N VAL A 211 -13.12 5.94 -9.20
CA VAL A 211 -11.75 6.21 -8.74
C VAL A 211 -11.33 5.20 -7.66
N GLY A 212 -12.21 4.89 -6.71
CA GLY A 212 -11.95 3.87 -5.69
C GLY A 212 -11.81 2.47 -6.28
N SER A 213 -12.70 2.08 -7.21
CA SER A 213 -12.67 0.75 -7.84
C SER A 213 -11.39 0.53 -8.65
N VAL A 214 -10.99 1.52 -9.44
CA VAL A 214 -9.85 1.43 -10.34
C VAL A 214 -8.54 1.72 -9.59
N GLY A 215 -8.48 2.84 -8.86
CA GLY A 215 -7.28 3.32 -8.20
C GLY A 215 -6.88 2.47 -6.99
N TYR A 216 -7.83 1.98 -6.23
CA TYR A 216 -7.54 1.15 -5.04
C TYR A 216 -7.84 -0.33 -5.28
N GLY A 217 -9.03 -0.71 -5.74
CA GLY A 217 -9.43 -2.10 -5.87
C GLY A 217 -8.69 -2.86 -6.96
N LEU A 218 -8.78 -2.41 -8.22
CA LEU A 218 -8.13 -3.03 -9.36
C LEU A 218 -6.60 -2.94 -9.24
N SER A 219 -6.08 -1.78 -8.83
CA SER A 219 -4.65 -1.56 -8.67
C SER A 219 -4.03 -2.55 -7.67
N ILE A 220 -4.64 -2.75 -6.49
CA ILE A 220 -4.19 -3.73 -5.50
C ILE A 220 -4.23 -5.15 -6.08
N THR A 221 -5.28 -5.51 -6.81
CA THR A 221 -5.39 -6.82 -7.45
C THR A 221 -4.28 -7.05 -8.47
N LEU A 222 -3.98 -6.06 -9.31
CA LEU A 222 -2.89 -6.11 -10.28
C LEU A 222 -1.52 -6.18 -9.61
N TRP A 223 -1.31 -5.39 -8.55
CA TRP A 223 -0.07 -5.42 -7.79
C TRP A 223 0.17 -6.79 -7.14
N VAL A 224 -0.82 -7.34 -6.43
CA VAL A 224 -0.70 -8.66 -5.78
C VAL A 224 -0.41 -9.76 -6.80
N THR A 225 -1.11 -9.76 -7.95
CA THR A 225 -0.88 -10.77 -9.00
C THR A 225 0.46 -10.57 -9.69
N GLY A 226 0.87 -9.33 -9.95
CA GLY A 226 2.19 -9.01 -10.50
C GLY A 226 3.33 -9.36 -9.53
N ALA A 227 3.15 -9.12 -8.23
CA ALA A 227 4.13 -9.49 -7.21
C ALA A 227 4.32 -11.01 -7.09
N ARG A 228 3.28 -11.80 -7.29
CA ARG A 228 3.39 -13.27 -7.37
C ARG A 228 4.22 -13.73 -8.59
N ASP A 229 4.20 -12.97 -9.67
CA ASP A 229 4.92 -13.31 -10.91
C ASP A 229 6.37 -12.80 -10.93
N LEU A 230 6.66 -11.66 -10.28
CA LEU A 230 7.98 -11.00 -10.26
C LEU A 230 8.78 -11.22 -8.99
N GLY A 231 8.11 -11.59 -7.90
CA GLY A 231 8.59 -11.46 -6.54
C GLY A 231 8.27 -10.07 -5.93
N ALA A 232 8.00 -10.03 -4.63
CA ALA A 232 7.53 -8.83 -3.92
C ALA A 232 8.48 -7.64 -4.06
N ALA A 233 9.79 -7.86 -3.94
CA ALA A 233 10.79 -6.80 -4.05
C ALA A 233 10.76 -6.08 -5.41
N ARG A 234 10.75 -6.83 -6.52
CA ARG A 234 10.70 -6.26 -7.88
C ARG A 234 9.37 -5.56 -8.15
N ALA A 235 8.28 -6.14 -7.65
CA ALA A 235 6.96 -5.52 -7.76
C ALA A 235 6.90 -4.18 -7.02
N GLN A 236 7.48 -4.10 -5.82
CA GLN A 236 7.52 -2.87 -5.02
C GLN A 236 8.37 -1.79 -5.70
N ILE A 237 9.48 -2.16 -6.34
CA ILE A 237 10.30 -1.22 -7.15
C ILE A 237 9.45 -0.57 -8.24
N VAL A 238 8.70 -1.37 -8.99
CA VAL A 238 7.85 -0.85 -10.07
C VAL A 238 6.72 0.01 -9.48
N PHE A 239 6.12 -0.42 -8.38
CA PHE A 239 5.01 0.29 -7.75
C PHE A 239 5.43 1.62 -7.11
N SER A 240 6.69 1.79 -6.71
CA SER A 240 7.23 3.06 -6.20
C SER A 240 7.21 4.21 -7.22
N ALA A 241 6.90 3.92 -8.50
CA ALA A 241 6.62 4.92 -9.51
C ALA A 241 5.26 5.63 -9.31
N ALA A 242 4.33 5.08 -8.55
CA ALA A 242 2.97 5.60 -8.40
C ALA A 242 2.89 7.08 -7.98
N PRO A 243 3.63 7.58 -6.97
CA PRO A 243 3.61 8.99 -6.61
C PRO A 243 4.08 9.93 -7.73
N PHE A 244 5.02 9.47 -8.57
CA PHE A 244 5.51 10.27 -9.71
C PHE A 244 4.47 10.33 -10.83
N VAL A 245 3.69 9.28 -11.03
CA VAL A 245 2.51 9.33 -11.91
C VAL A 245 1.50 10.34 -11.37
N GLY A 246 1.23 10.31 -10.06
CA GLY A 246 0.30 11.23 -9.41
C GLY A 246 0.70 12.70 -9.59
N VAL A 247 1.96 13.05 -9.32
CA VAL A 247 2.44 14.43 -9.51
C VAL A 247 2.40 14.86 -10.95
N THR A 248 2.78 14.00 -11.89
CA THR A 248 2.74 14.30 -13.33
C THR A 248 1.30 14.57 -13.79
N LEU A 249 0.36 13.74 -13.35
CA LEU A 249 -1.06 13.92 -13.68
C LEU A 249 -1.66 15.17 -13.00
N ALA A 250 -1.25 15.52 -11.78
CA ALA A 250 -1.67 16.76 -11.14
C ALA A 250 -1.22 17.98 -11.94
N TRP A 251 0.03 18.01 -12.41
CA TRP A 251 0.52 19.07 -13.28
C TRP A 251 -0.20 19.12 -14.62
N ALA A 252 -0.42 17.94 -15.25
CA ALA A 252 -0.98 17.88 -16.61
C ALA A 252 -2.51 18.06 -16.65
N LEU A 253 -3.27 17.45 -15.72
CA LEU A 253 -4.72 17.43 -15.76
C LEU A 253 -5.36 18.54 -14.93
N LEU A 254 -4.74 18.92 -13.80
CA LEU A 254 -5.25 19.97 -12.92
C LEU A 254 -4.59 21.31 -13.16
N ALA A 255 -3.67 21.40 -14.14
CA ALA A 255 -2.90 22.59 -14.46
C ALA A 255 -2.24 23.22 -13.21
N GLU A 256 -1.84 22.41 -12.24
CA GLU A 256 -1.16 22.89 -11.05
C GLU A 256 0.22 23.47 -11.44
N PRO A 257 0.65 24.60 -10.85
CA PRO A 257 1.94 25.17 -11.16
C PRO A 257 3.08 24.24 -10.69
N ILE A 258 4.06 24.03 -11.56
CA ILE A 258 5.28 23.32 -11.21
C ILE A 258 6.15 24.26 -10.38
N THR A 259 6.38 23.89 -9.11
CA THR A 259 7.21 24.70 -8.22
C THR A 259 8.58 24.07 -8.03
N TRP A 260 9.61 24.89 -7.81
CA TRP A 260 10.97 24.38 -7.57
C TRP A 260 11.09 23.45 -6.36
N PRO A 261 10.36 23.63 -5.24
CA PRO A 261 10.39 22.66 -4.14
C PRO A 261 9.85 21.28 -4.55
N GLN A 262 8.83 21.24 -5.43
CA GLN A 262 8.31 19.97 -5.97
C GLN A 262 9.34 19.28 -6.86
N VAL A 263 10.03 20.01 -7.73
CA VAL A 263 11.08 19.45 -8.59
C VAL A 263 12.23 18.88 -7.74
N LEU A 264 12.70 19.65 -6.76
CA LEU A 264 13.76 19.15 -5.85
C LEU A 264 13.29 17.95 -5.02
N ALA A 265 12.06 17.97 -4.55
CA ALA A 265 11.48 16.82 -3.85
C ALA A 265 11.43 15.58 -4.74
N VAL A 266 11.01 15.68 -6.00
CA VAL A 266 11.04 14.58 -6.98
C VAL A 266 12.45 13.99 -7.10
N LEU A 267 13.48 14.83 -7.21
CA LEU A 267 14.87 14.38 -7.34
C LEU A 267 15.35 13.65 -6.05
N LEU A 268 15.05 14.22 -4.87
CA LEU A 268 15.38 13.60 -3.59
C LEU A 268 14.67 12.26 -3.40
N LEU A 269 13.40 12.17 -3.75
CA LEU A 269 12.60 10.97 -3.68
C LEU A 269 13.11 9.88 -4.64
N LEU A 270 13.43 10.24 -5.89
CA LEU A 270 14.02 9.31 -6.87
C LEU A 270 15.37 8.78 -6.38
N ALA A 271 16.24 9.65 -5.86
CA ALA A 271 17.51 9.24 -5.28
C ALA A 271 17.33 8.35 -4.06
N GLY A 272 16.43 8.71 -3.14
CA GLY A 272 16.12 7.94 -1.94
C GLY A 272 15.57 6.56 -2.24
N ILE A 273 14.56 6.47 -3.10
CA ILE A 273 13.98 5.19 -3.54
C ILE A 273 15.06 4.36 -4.28
N GLY A 274 15.88 4.99 -5.12
CA GLY A 274 16.97 4.31 -5.81
C GLY A 274 17.99 3.69 -4.85
N LEU A 275 18.28 4.32 -3.70
CA LEU A 275 19.14 3.76 -2.66
C LEU A 275 18.48 2.59 -1.94
N VAL A 276 17.21 2.71 -1.56
CA VAL A 276 16.45 1.63 -0.90
C VAL A 276 16.37 0.41 -1.82
N VAL A 277 16.06 0.62 -3.10
CA VAL A 277 15.96 -0.45 -4.11
C VAL A 277 17.29 -1.19 -4.31
N ARG A 278 18.42 -0.46 -4.26
CA ARG A 278 19.77 -1.04 -4.40
C ARG A 278 20.32 -1.64 -3.10
N SER A 279 19.56 -1.59 -2.01
CA SER A 279 19.99 -2.13 -0.71
C SER A 279 19.83 -3.66 -0.57
N GLY A 280 19.33 -4.35 -1.59
CA GLY A 280 19.27 -5.81 -1.61
C GLY A 280 20.65 -6.41 -1.24
N HIS A 281 20.68 -7.27 -0.23
CA HIS A 281 21.88 -7.96 0.22
C HIS A 281 21.71 -9.47 0.04
N GLU A 282 22.81 -10.13 -0.26
CA GLU A 282 22.93 -11.58 -0.27
C GLU A 282 23.72 -12.03 0.94
N HIS A 283 23.18 -12.92 1.76
CA HIS A 283 23.93 -13.63 2.77
C HIS A 283 23.40 -15.04 2.94
N GLU A 284 24.25 -15.90 3.45
CA GLU A 284 23.87 -17.26 3.82
C GLU A 284 23.04 -17.22 5.10
N HIS A 285 21.88 -17.84 5.09
CA HIS A 285 21.02 -17.96 6.25
C HIS A 285 20.43 -19.35 6.35
N VAL A 286 20.06 -19.71 7.59
CA VAL A 286 19.43 -20.97 7.92
C VAL A 286 17.96 -20.67 8.22
N HIS A 287 17.06 -21.29 7.47
CA HIS A 287 15.64 -21.27 7.83
C HIS A 287 15.39 -22.25 8.98
N GLU A 288 14.75 -21.76 10.04
CA GLU A 288 14.19 -22.63 11.06
C GLU A 288 12.99 -23.39 10.50
N PRO A 289 12.71 -24.61 10.99
CA PRO A 289 11.55 -25.38 10.55
C PRO A 289 10.27 -24.61 10.90
N ILE A 290 9.51 -24.22 9.89
CA ILE A 290 8.24 -23.50 10.05
C ILE A 290 7.12 -24.36 9.47
N GLU A 291 6.05 -24.55 10.24
CA GLU A 291 4.82 -25.17 9.77
C GLU A 291 3.74 -24.11 9.60
N HIS A 292 3.26 -23.94 8.37
CA HIS A 292 2.23 -22.97 8.07
C HIS A 292 1.39 -23.36 6.85
N VAL A 293 0.30 -22.63 6.61
CA VAL A 293 -0.60 -22.83 5.48
C VAL A 293 -0.61 -21.56 4.64
N HIS A 294 -0.08 -21.64 3.40
CA HIS A 294 -0.22 -20.58 2.43
C HIS A 294 -0.40 -21.12 1.01
N GLU A 295 -0.87 -20.29 0.11
CA GLU A 295 -0.94 -20.62 -1.31
C GLU A 295 0.43 -20.48 -1.95
N HIS A 296 0.97 -21.56 -2.55
CA HIS A 296 2.28 -21.58 -3.19
C HIS A 296 2.30 -22.36 -4.50
N ARG A 297 3.38 -22.18 -5.26
CA ARG A 297 3.80 -23.05 -6.36
C ARG A 297 5.00 -23.88 -5.91
N HIS A 298 5.25 -25.01 -6.59
CA HIS A 298 6.49 -25.75 -6.39
C HIS A 298 7.68 -24.91 -6.90
N ASP A 299 8.50 -24.43 -5.97
CA ASP A 299 9.75 -23.72 -6.21
C ASP A 299 10.89 -24.33 -5.35
N ALA A 300 12.06 -23.68 -5.34
CA ALA A 300 13.21 -24.17 -4.60
C ALA A 300 12.98 -24.28 -3.07
N HIS A 301 12.02 -23.51 -2.52
CA HIS A 301 11.65 -23.54 -1.09
C HIS A 301 10.53 -24.53 -0.78
N HIS A 302 9.80 -24.99 -1.80
CA HIS A 302 8.62 -25.86 -1.68
C HIS A 302 8.80 -27.20 -2.41
N ALA A 303 10.05 -27.64 -2.65
CA ALA A 303 10.37 -28.89 -3.33
C ALA A 303 10.27 -30.13 -2.43
N GLY A 304 10.09 -29.97 -1.11
CA GLY A 304 10.17 -31.04 -0.11
C GLY A 304 8.94 -31.94 0.00
N HIS A 305 7.85 -31.70 -0.74
CA HIS A 305 6.68 -32.57 -0.76
C HIS A 305 6.34 -33.06 -2.17
N ARG A 306 5.83 -34.30 -2.27
CA ARG A 306 5.41 -34.86 -3.56
C ARG A 306 4.24 -34.05 -4.15
N PRO A 307 4.26 -33.73 -5.47
CA PRO A 307 3.08 -33.18 -6.13
C PRO A 307 1.89 -34.12 -5.89
N ILE A 308 0.78 -33.58 -5.43
CA ILE A 308 -0.49 -34.34 -5.43
C ILE A 308 -0.88 -34.47 -6.91
N ALA A 309 -0.98 -35.70 -7.39
CA ALA A 309 -1.44 -35.97 -8.75
C ALA A 309 -2.79 -35.24 -8.96
N ASP A 310 -2.91 -34.50 -10.04
CA ASP A 310 -4.08 -33.67 -10.40
C ASP A 310 -4.32 -32.38 -9.56
N ALA A 311 -3.40 -31.94 -8.70
CA ALA A 311 -3.51 -30.63 -8.05
C ALA A 311 -3.19 -29.50 -9.04
N PRO A 312 -3.94 -28.38 -9.01
CA PRO A 312 -3.61 -27.21 -9.82
C PRO A 312 -2.21 -26.68 -9.42
N ASP A 313 -1.52 -26.10 -10.37
CA ASP A 313 -0.14 -25.56 -10.26
C ASP A 313 0.04 -24.60 -9.05
N ARG A 314 -1.07 -24.09 -8.53
CA ARG A 314 -1.19 -23.32 -7.28
C ARG A 314 -2.17 -24.02 -6.34
N HIS A 315 -1.71 -24.34 -5.14
CA HIS A 315 -2.53 -24.98 -4.11
C HIS A 315 -2.12 -24.51 -2.72
N SER A 316 -2.97 -24.75 -1.73
CA SER A 316 -2.75 -24.37 -0.34
C SER A 316 -2.98 -25.57 0.56
N HIS A 317 -1.98 -25.94 1.34
CA HIS A 317 -2.07 -26.96 2.39
C HIS A 317 -1.10 -26.66 3.53
N ALA A 318 -1.27 -27.34 4.66
CA ALA A 318 -0.28 -27.32 5.72
C ALA A 318 0.97 -28.07 5.27
N HIS A 319 2.12 -27.43 5.34
CA HIS A 319 3.40 -28.06 5.07
C HIS A 319 4.47 -27.53 6.01
N ARG A 320 5.46 -28.37 6.25
CA ARG A 320 6.61 -28.08 7.10
C ARG A 320 7.82 -27.88 6.21
N HIS A 321 8.52 -26.76 6.39
CA HIS A 321 9.82 -26.53 5.79
C HIS A 321 10.88 -27.17 6.67
N GLU A 322 11.77 -27.98 6.06
CA GLU A 322 12.96 -28.45 6.74
C GLU A 322 14.02 -27.31 6.81
N PRO A 323 14.95 -27.37 7.77
CA PRO A 323 16.03 -26.40 7.86
C PRO A 323 16.82 -26.39 6.55
N GLN A 324 16.81 -25.26 5.84
CA GLN A 324 17.57 -25.08 4.61
C GLN A 324 18.61 -24.00 4.80
N ARG A 325 19.87 -24.30 4.41
CA ARG A 325 20.97 -23.34 4.37
C ARG A 325 21.23 -22.95 2.92
N HIS A 326 20.98 -21.70 2.57
CA HIS A 326 21.21 -21.18 1.23
C HIS A 326 21.42 -19.66 1.24
N SER A 327 21.93 -19.13 0.12
CA SER A 327 22.13 -17.70 -0.08
C SER A 327 21.34 -17.24 -1.30
N HIS A 328 20.55 -16.20 -1.14
CA HIS A 328 19.88 -15.49 -2.23
C HIS A 328 19.58 -14.04 -1.86
N PRO A 329 19.46 -13.15 -2.86
CA PRO A 329 18.99 -11.78 -2.60
C PRO A 329 17.57 -11.79 -2.05
N HIS A 330 17.34 -11.18 -0.90
CA HIS A 330 16.01 -11.08 -0.30
C HIS A 330 15.78 -9.75 0.43
N LEU A 331 14.51 -9.41 0.60
CA LEU A 331 14.05 -8.42 1.56
C LEU A 331 13.40 -9.17 2.73
N PRO A 332 13.38 -8.60 3.94
CA PRO A 332 12.70 -9.20 5.09
C PRO A 332 11.25 -9.54 4.75
N ASP A 333 10.89 -10.80 4.95
CA ASP A 333 9.53 -11.32 4.76
C ASP A 333 9.16 -12.34 5.85
N LEU A 334 8.03 -13.05 5.71
CA LEU A 334 7.58 -14.08 6.66
C LEU A 334 8.60 -15.22 6.85
N HIS A 335 9.41 -15.52 5.83
CA HIS A 335 10.39 -16.62 5.82
C HIS A 335 11.80 -16.16 6.20
N HIS A 336 12.06 -14.83 6.17
CA HIS A 336 13.39 -14.25 6.32
C HIS A 336 13.49 -13.36 7.57
N ARG A 337 12.98 -13.85 8.72
CA ARG A 337 13.11 -13.21 10.03
C ARG A 337 14.36 -13.72 10.74
N HIS A 338 15.44 -12.97 10.67
CA HIS A 338 16.65 -13.29 11.42
C HIS A 338 17.35 -12.01 11.88
N THR A 339 18.00 -12.10 13.03
CA THR A 339 18.87 -11.04 13.54
C THR A 339 20.20 -11.12 12.83
N HIS A 340 20.66 -10.00 12.29
CA HIS A 340 22.04 -9.88 11.81
C HIS A 340 22.99 -9.72 13.00
N PRO A 341 24.17 -10.40 12.99
CA PRO A 341 25.20 -10.20 14.00
C PRO A 341 25.79 -8.79 13.96
#